data_cf3e67442c0ccb3995c66dbdae732d10
#
_entry.id   cf3e67442c0ccb3995c66dbdae732d10
#
_cell.length_a   1.000
_cell.length_b   1.000
_cell.length_c   1.000
_cell.angle_alpha   90.00
_cell.angle_beta   90.00
_cell.angle_gamma   90.00
#
_symmetry.space_group_name_H-M   'P 1'
#
loop_
_entity.id
_entity.type
_entity.pdbx_description
1 polymer ?
#
loop_
_entity_poly.entity_id
_entity_poly.type
_entity_poly.pdbx_seq_one_letter_code
_entity_poly.pdbx_strand_id
1 'polypeptide(L)'
;MKKVIHKKLNELKATAICGNDISSSCLYVSALTIMYAGQFAWISLLVVALVLYLFRKIYGEVVGAIPLNGGAYNVLLNTSTKRLASLAATLTVLSYMATAVISSIEAMHYLSGIFQDVNVTVATLLVLIAFTGLAIMGIGESA
;
A
#
# COMPACT_ATOMS: atom_id res chain seq x y z
N MET A 1 1.08 30.93 -17.03
CA MET A 1 0.88 29.81 -16.07
C MET A 1 -0.10 28.81 -16.69
N LYS A 2 0.37 27.63 -17.13
CA LYS A 2 -0.51 26.58 -17.61
C LYS A 2 -1.25 25.99 -16.41
N LYS A 3 -2.57 26.14 -16.37
CA LYS A 3 -3.44 25.49 -15.39
C LYS A 3 -3.34 23.98 -15.61
N VAL A 4 -2.62 23.29 -14.72
CA VAL A 4 -2.60 21.81 -14.71
C VAL A 4 -3.99 21.36 -14.28
N ILE A 5 -4.82 20.97 -15.24
CA ILE A 5 -6.11 20.39 -14.98
C ILE A 5 -5.85 18.96 -14.49
N HIS A 6 -5.81 18.77 -13.18
CA HIS A 6 -5.80 17.43 -12.59
C HIS A 6 -7.11 16.73 -12.99
N LYS A 7 -7.02 15.82 -13.94
CA LYS A 7 -8.15 14.98 -14.34
C LYS A 7 -8.52 14.13 -13.12
N LYS A 8 -9.70 14.38 -12.54
CA LYS A 8 -10.19 13.58 -11.41
C LYS A 8 -10.30 12.13 -11.86
N LEU A 9 -9.78 11.22 -11.06
CA LEU A 9 -9.95 9.78 -11.27
C LEU A 9 -11.45 9.45 -11.22
N ASN A 10 -11.92 8.62 -12.15
CA ASN A 10 -13.27 8.09 -12.11
C ASN A 10 -13.41 7.14 -10.92
N GLU A 11 -14.60 7.06 -10.35
CA GLU A 11 -14.92 6.23 -9.16
C GLU A 11 -14.50 4.77 -9.35
N LEU A 12 -14.73 4.19 -10.53
CA LEU A 12 -14.28 2.84 -10.87
C LEU A 12 -12.77 2.65 -10.82
N LYS A 13 -12.00 3.63 -11.34
CA LYS A 13 -10.53 3.57 -11.31
C LYS A 13 -9.99 3.71 -9.89
N ALA A 14 -10.56 4.62 -9.09
CA ALA A 14 -10.19 4.79 -7.70
C ALA A 14 -10.48 3.52 -6.89
N THR A 15 -11.66 2.92 -7.09
CA THR A 15 -12.05 1.66 -6.43
C THR A 15 -11.15 0.49 -6.86
N ALA A 16 -10.79 0.41 -8.14
CA ALA A 16 -9.89 -0.63 -8.64
C ALA A 16 -8.50 -0.54 -8.00
N ILE A 17 -7.93 0.67 -7.90
CA ILE A 17 -6.62 0.91 -7.28
C ILE A 17 -6.66 0.54 -5.80
N CYS A 18 -7.64 1.04 -5.05
CA CYS A 18 -7.78 0.73 -3.61
C CYS A 18 -8.10 -0.75 -3.37
N GLY A 19 -8.94 -1.35 -4.20
CA GLY A 19 -9.30 -2.77 -4.10
C GLY A 19 -8.12 -3.69 -4.36
N ASN A 20 -7.28 -3.37 -5.33
CA ASN A 20 -6.07 -4.13 -5.62
C ASN A 20 -5.07 -4.08 -4.46
N ASP A 21 -4.87 -2.92 -3.86
CA ASP A 21 -4.00 -2.74 -2.69
C ASP A 21 -4.49 -3.56 -1.48
N ILE A 22 -5.78 -3.52 -1.19
CA ILE A 22 -6.39 -4.30 -0.12
C ILE A 22 -6.26 -5.81 -0.38
N SER A 23 -6.52 -6.26 -1.61
CA SER A 23 -6.46 -7.68 -1.96
C SER A 23 -5.03 -8.23 -1.86
N SER A 24 -4.04 -7.50 -2.37
CA SER A 24 -2.64 -7.89 -2.27
C SER A 24 -2.18 -7.95 -0.81
N SER A 25 -2.57 -6.96 0.00
CA SER A 25 -2.27 -6.93 1.44
C SER A 25 -2.86 -8.13 2.19
N CYS A 26 -4.09 -8.52 1.87
CA CYS A 26 -4.69 -9.72 2.46
C CYS A 26 -3.89 -10.98 2.13
N LEU A 27 -3.38 -11.10 0.91
CA LEU A 27 -2.63 -12.29 0.46
C LEU A 27 -1.29 -12.42 1.19
N TYR A 28 -0.44 -11.38 1.20
CA TYR A 28 0.89 -11.51 1.83
C TYR A 28 0.82 -11.47 3.36
N VAL A 29 -0.10 -10.70 3.96
CA VAL A 29 -0.24 -10.66 5.43
C VAL A 29 -0.73 -11.99 5.97
N SER A 30 -1.69 -12.66 5.30
CA SER A 30 -2.16 -13.96 5.72
C SER A 30 -1.07 -15.02 5.64
N ALA A 31 -0.29 -15.06 4.56
CA ALA A 31 0.83 -15.99 4.39
C ALA A 31 1.87 -15.82 5.51
N LEU A 32 2.34 -14.60 5.74
CA LEU A 32 3.30 -14.29 6.80
C LEU A 32 2.74 -14.60 8.20
N THR A 33 1.47 -14.28 8.46
CA THR A 33 0.85 -14.54 9.75
C THR A 33 0.76 -16.04 10.02
N ILE A 34 0.46 -16.87 9.02
CA ILE A 34 0.45 -18.32 9.16
C ILE A 34 1.85 -18.87 9.43
N MET A 35 2.87 -18.34 8.76
CA MET A 35 4.26 -18.74 8.99
C MET A 35 4.72 -18.49 10.43
N TYR A 36 4.38 -17.34 11.01
CA TYR A 36 4.87 -16.95 12.34
C TYR A 36 3.95 -17.36 13.50
N ALA A 37 2.64 -17.28 13.31
CA ALA A 37 1.66 -17.56 14.37
C ALA A 37 1.03 -18.96 14.27
N GLY A 38 1.26 -19.69 13.18
CA GLY A 38 0.74 -21.03 12.98
C GLY A 38 -0.77 -21.09 13.15
N GLN A 39 -1.24 -21.98 14.02
CA GLN A 39 -2.66 -22.15 14.30
C GLN A 39 -3.35 -20.94 14.97
N PHE A 40 -2.59 -20.00 15.53
CA PHE A 40 -3.12 -18.76 16.12
C PHE A 40 -3.21 -17.59 15.11
N ALA A 41 -2.89 -17.83 13.86
CA ALA A 41 -2.92 -16.81 12.79
C ALA A 41 -4.29 -16.12 12.69
N TRP A 42 -5.37 -16.86 12.82
CA TRP A 42 -6.73 -16.32 12.75
C TRP A 42 -7.03 -15.29 13.85
N ILE A 43 -6.51 -15.48 15.07
CA ILE A 43 -6.66 -14.53 16.18
C ILE A 43 -5.92 -13.22 15.84
N SER A 44 -4.68 -13.33 15.36
CA SER A 44 -3.88 -12.18 14.96
C SER A 44 -4.55 -11.37 13.85
N LEU A 45 -5.08 -12.04 12.83
CA LEU A 45 -5.80 -11.40 11.72
C LEU A 45 -7.11 -10.76 12.21
N LEU A 46 -7.81 -11.37 13.14
CA LEU A 46 -9.03 -10.81 13.71
C LEU A 46 -8.75 -9.54 14.52
N VAL A 47 -7.67 -9.51 15.30
CA VAL A 47 -7.24 -8.30 16.03
C VAL A 47 -6.91 -7.17 15.06
N VAL A 48 -6.16 -7.45 13.98
CA VAL A 48 -5.85 -6.46 12.95
C VAL A 48 -7.11 -5.94 12.27
N ALA A 49 -8.04 -6.82 11.90
CA ALA A 49 -9.32 -6.44 11.29
C ALA A 49 -10.15 -5.53 12.22
N LEU A 50 -10.17 -5.83 13.52
CA LEU A 50 -10.86 -5.02 14.52
C LEU A 50 -10.23 -3.62 14.65
N VAL A 51 -8.90 -3.54 14.68
CA VAL A 51 -8.18 -2.26 14.70
C VAL A 51 -8.50 -1.44 13.45
N LEU A 52 -8.43 -2.04 12.25
CA LEU A 52 -8.76 -1.36 11.00
C LEU A 52 -10.22 -0.89 10.96
N TYR A 53 -11.15 -1.68 11.51
CA TYR A 53 -12.56 -1.31 11.62
C TYR A 53 -12.76 -0.07 12.51
N LEU A 54 -12.04 0.00 13.64
CA LEU A 54 -12.08 1.17 14.54
C LEU A 54 -11.52 2.42 13.84
N PHE A 55 -10.43 2.29 13.12
CA PHE A 55 -9.82 3.41 12.38
C PHE A 55 -10.65 3.89 11.18
N ARG A 56 -11.51 3.04 10.61
CA ARG A 56 -12.34 3.40 9.45
C ARG A 56 -13.13 4.70 9.65
N LYS A 57 -13.75 4.89 10.81
CA LYS A 57 -14.53 6.11 11.11
C LYS A 57 -13.63 7.32 11.19
N ILE A 58 -12.48 7.21 11.86
CA ILE A 58 -11.51 8.29 12.01
C ILE A 58 -11.00 8.73 10.64
N TYR A 59 -10.62 7.79 9.77
CA TYR A 59 -10.19 8.12 8.41
C TYR A 59 -11.29 8.79 7.60
N GLY A 60 -12.54 8.34 7.69
CA GLY A 60 -13.67 8.95 7.00
C GLY A 60 -13.92 10.40 7.41
N GLU A 61 -13.86 10.69 8.70
CA GLU A 61 -14.01 12.06 9.24
C GLU A 61 -12.84 12.96 8.82
N VAL A 62 -11.61 12.45 8.92
CA VAL A 62 -10.40 13.19 8.54
C VAL A 62 -10.38 13.56 7.05
N VAL A 63 -10.70 12.60 6.18
CA VAL A 63 -10.75 12.83 4.73
C VAL A 63 -11.87 13.81 4.36
N GLY A 64 -13.02 13.75 5.06
CA GLY A 64 -14.11 14.68 4.87
C GLY A 64 -13.80 16.10 5.35
N ALA A 65 -13.04 16.23 6.45
CA ALA A 65 -12.67 17.52 7.04
C ALA A 65 -11.51 18.19 6.29
N ILE A 66 -10.55 17.43 5.79
CA ILE A 66 -9.33 17.95 5.15
C ILE A 66 -9.13 17.24 3.80
N PRO A 67 -9.87 17.63 2.75
CA PRO A 67 -9.77 17.02 1.42
C PRO A 67 -8.52 17.50 0.67
N LEU A 68 -7.33 17.33 1.25
CA LEU A 68 -6.05 17.70 0.69
C LEU A 68 -5.31 16.47 0.17
N ASN A 69 -4.67 16.62 -0.99
CA ASN A 69 -3.75 15.61 -1.51
C ASN A 69 -2.49 15.56 -0.62
N GLY A 70 -2.00 14.34 -0.31
CA GLY A 70 -0.78 14.15 0.50
C GLY A 70 -0.99 13.31 1.76
N GLY A 71 -2.17 12.69 1.91
CA GLY A 71 -2.45 11.69 2.94
C GLY A 71 -2.21 12.18 4.37
N ALA A 72 -1.70 11.28 5.22
CA ALA A 72 -1.45 11.54 6.64
C ALA A 72 -0.49 12.71 6.90
N TYR A 73 0.46 12.98 6.01
CA TYR A 73 1.39 14.11 6.15
C TYR A 73 0.66 15.45 6.21
N ASN A 74 -0.21 15.73 5.23
CA ASN A 74 -0.93 17.00 5.19
C ASN A 74 -1.92 17.16 6.34
N VAL A 75 -2.54 16.07 6.77
CA VAL A 75 -3.40 16.09 7.97
C VAL A 75 -2.59 16.48 9.20
N LEU A 76 -1.46 15.82 9.44
CA LEU A 76 -0.61 16.10 10.58
C LEU A 76 0.05 17.47 10.51
N LEU A 77 0.35 17.98 9.31
CA LEU A 77 0.89 19.31 9.14
C LEU A 77 -0.11 20.41 9.57
N ASN A 78 -1.41 20.16 9.36
CA ASN A 78 -2.47 21.09 9.73
C ASN A 78 -2.98 20.93 11.19
N THR A 79 -2.78 19.74 11.78
CA THR A 79 -3.30 19.43 13.13
C THR A 79 -2.22 19.31 14.19
N SER A 80 -0.93 19.28 13.81
CA SER A 80 0.17 18.99 14.71
C SER A 80 1.42 19.83 14.41
N THR A 81 2.56 19.46 15.00
CA THR A 81 3.83 20.13 14.78
C THR A 81 4.52 19.66 13.50
N LYS A 82 5.28 20.54 12.84
CA LYS A 82 6.06 20.21 11.63
C LYS A 82 7.00 19.02 11.83
N ARG A 83 7.55 18.85 13.05
CA ARG A 83 8.45 17.73 13.36
C ARG A 83 7.72 16.40 13.33
N LEU A 84 6.54 16.32 13.93
CA LEU A 84 5.70 15.11 13.91
C LEU A 84 5.20 14.79 12.49
N ALA A 85 4.79 15.80 11.75
CA ALA A 85 4.38 15.63 10.36
C ALA A 85 5.53 15.09 9.47
N SER A 86 6.75 15.62 9.64
CA SER A 86 7.94 15.15 8.90
C SER A 86 8.31 13.71 9.27
N LEU A 87 8.28 13.36 10.56
CA LEU A 87 8.53 12.00 11.03
C LEU A 87 7.51 11.02 10.46
N ALA A 88 6.23 11.37 10.50
CA ALA A 88 5.16 10.55 9.92
C ALA A 88 5.33 10.38 8.39
N ALA A 89 5.71 11.44 7.67
CA ALA A 89 6.00 11.36 6.25
C ALA A 89 7.14 10.37 5.95
N THR A 90 8.24 10.45 6.69
CA THR A 90 9.37 9.54 6.53
C THR A 90 8.98 8.09 6.80
N LEU A 91 8.26 7.84 7.89
CA LEU A 91 7.75 6.50 8.22
C LEU A 91 6.79 5.97 7.16
N THR A 92 5.95 6.84 6.59
CA THR A 92 5.03 6.45 5.51
C THR A 92 5.78 6.04 4.25
N VAL A 93 6.81 6.80 3.84
CA VAL A 93 7.65 6.44 2.69
C VAL A 93 8.36 5.11 2.92
N LEU A 94 8.96 4.91 4.10
CA LEU A 94 9.60 3.64 4.45
C LEU A 94 8.61 2.48 4.43
N SER A 95 7.39 2.69 4.92
CA SER A 95 6.32 1.68 4.88
C SER A 95 5.94 1.32 3.45
N TYR A 96 5.81 2.29 2.55
CA TYR A 96 5.52 2.01 1.14
C TYR A 96 6.64 1.23 0.45
N MET A 97 7.91 1.58 0.74
CA MET A 97 9.06 0.83 0.21
C MET A 97 9.04 -0.63 0.71
N ALA A 98 8.83 -0.83 2.01
CA ALA A 98 8.74 -2.17 2.59
C ALA A 98 7.58 -2.98 1.99
N THR A 99 6.41 -2.37 1.83
CA THR A 99 5.23 -2.99 1.23
C THR A 99 5.49 -3.41 -0.22
N ALA A 100 6.14 -2.57 -1.02
CA ALA A 100 6.48 -2.89 -2.40
C ALA A 100 7.40 -4.13 -2.49
N VAL A 101 8.42 -4.19 -1.62
CA VAL A 101 9.35 -5.32 -1.57
C VAL A 101 8.65 -6.59 -1.11
N ILE A 102 7.92 -6.56 0.01
CA ILE A 102 7.23 -7.73 0.57
C ILE A 102 6.19 -8.27 -0.43
N SER A 103 5.37 -7.38 -0.99
CA SER A 103 4.35 -7.77 -1.97
C SER A 103 4.95 -8.42 -3.22
N SER A 104 6.09 -7.91 -3.69
CA SER A 104 6.80 -8.48 -4.85
C SER A 104 7.42 -9.84 -4.55
N ILE A 105 8.03 -10.00 -3.38
CA ILE A 105 8.62 -11.29 -2.95
C ILE A 105 7.52 -12.35 -2.83
N GLU A 106 6.42 -12.05 -2.15
CA GLU A 106 5.33 -12.99 -1.96
C GLU A 106 4.67 -13.38 -3.30
N ALA A 107 4.49 -12.42 -4.21
CA ALA A 107 4.00 -12.73 -5.55
C ALA A 107 4.93 -13.72 -6.29
N MET A 108 6.25 -13.58 -6.14
CA MET A 108 7.22 -14.50 -6.75
C MET A 108 7.26 -15.86 -6.03
N HIS A 109 6.99 -15.91 -4.74
CA HIS A 109 6.80 -17.18 -4.02
C HIS A 109 5.58 -17.94 -4.53
N TYR A 110 4.44 -17.26 -4.74
CA TYR A 110 3.27 -17.89 -5.36
C TYR A 110 3.58 -18.40 -6.78
N LEU A 111 4.32 -17.63 -7.56
CA LEU A 111 4.72 -18.03 -8.91
C LEU A 111 5.65 -19.25 -8.90
N SER A 112 6.61 -19.30 -7.96
CA SER A 112 7.53 -20.44 -7.82
C SER A 112 6.83 -21.72 -7.36
N GLY A 113 5.68 -21.59 -6.69
CA GLY A 113 4.83 -22.74 -6.37
C GLY A 113 4.17 -23.38 -7.60
N ILE A 114 4.03 -22.62 -8.69
CA ILE A 114 3.48 -23.10 -9.96
C ILE A 114 4.60 -23.55 -10.91
N PHE A 115 5.69 -22.77 -10.98
CA PHE A 115 6.85 -22.99 -11.85
C PHE A 115 8.08 -23.24 -10.99
N GLN A 116 8.53 -24.48 -10.88
CA GLN A 116 9.61 -24.90 -9.97
C GLN A 116 11.00 -24.31 -10.29
N ASP A 117 11.22 -23.83 -11.52
CA ASP A 117 12.52 -23.29 -11.96
C ASP A 117 12.68 -21.77 -11.74
N VAL A 118 11.73 -21.10 -11.09
CA VAL A 118 11.78 -19.65 -10.89
C VAL A 118 12.70 -19.29 -9.72
N ASN A 119 13.78 -18.57 -10.01
CA ASN A 119 14.59 -17.96 -8.97
C ASN A 119 13.84 -16.73 -8.40
N VAL A 120 13.25 -16.90 -7.20
CA VAL A 120 12.41 -15.89 -6.55
C VAL A 120 13.13 -14.55 -6.41
N THR A 121 14.39 -14.54 -6.03
CA THR A 121 15.17 -13.30 -5.83
C THR A 121 15.34 -12.52 -7.13
N VAL A 122 15.75 -13.20 -8.20
CA VAL A 122 15.96 -12.56 -9.51
C VAL A 122 14.63 -12.06 -10.08
N ALA A 123 13.58 -12.89 -10.01
CA ALA A 123 12.26 -12.52 -10.47
C ALA A 123 11.69 -11.30 -9.71
N THR A 124 11.87 -11.25 -8.39
CA THR A 124 11.48 -10.10 -7.57
C THR A 124 12.19 -8.82 -8.00
N LEU A 125 13.50 -8.87 -8.22
CA LEU A 125 14.28 -7.71 -8.67
C LEU A 125 13.80 -7.22 -10.05
N LEU A 126 13.53 -8.13 -10.98
CA LEU A 126 13.03 -7.79 -12.31
C LEU A 126 11.66 -7.11 -12.24
N VAL A 127 10.75 -7.62 -11.40
CA VAL A 127 9.43 -7.02 -11.18
C VAL A 127 9.55 -5.62 -10.58
N LEU A 128 10.38 -5.45 -9.55
CA LEU A 128 10.59 -4.14 -8.92
C LEU A 128 11.17 -3.12 -9.91
N ILE A 129 12.14 -3.52 -10.74
CA ILE A 129 12.72 -2.66 -11.79
C ILE A 129 11.66 -2.28 -12.82
N ALA A 130 10.86 -3.25 -13.29
CA ALA A 130 9.81 -3.02 -14.26
C ALA A 130 8.75 -2.03 -13.73
N PHE A 131 8.24 -2.25 -12.52
CA PHE A 131 7.25 -1.34 -11.92
C PHE A 131 7.82 0.03 -11.60
N THR A 132 9.10 0.10 -11.18
CA THR A 132 9.78 1.39 -10.99
C THR A 132 9.90 2.16 -12.30
N GLY A 133 10.25 1.47 -13.40
CA GLY A 133 10.26 2.05 -14.73
C GLY A 133 8.90 2.60 -15.15
N LEU A 134 7.83 1.84 -14.95
CA LEU A 134 6.47 2.27 -15.23
C LEU A 134 6.06 3.47 -14.37
N ALA A 135 6.43 3.49 -13.10
CA ALA A 135 6.14 4.60 -12.20
C ALA A 135 6.85 5.90 -12.62
N ILE A 136 8.08 5.81 -13.14
CA ILE A 136 8.82 6.96 -13.68
C ILE A 136 8.16 7.50 -14.96
N MET A 137 7.58 6.62 -15.79
CA MET A 137 6.88 7.01 -17.03
C MET A 137 5.56 7.75 -16.77
N GLY A 138 5.04 7.66 -15.57
CA GLY A 138 3.89 8.44 -15.12
C GLY A 138 2.67 7.60 -14.72
N ILE A 139 2.12 7.94 -13.57
CA ILE A 139 0.94 7.25 -12.97
C ILE A 139 -0.34 7.44 -13.83
N GLY A 140 -0.37 8.43 -14.73
CA GLY A 140 -1.54 8.72 -15.57
C GLY A 140 -1.83 7.66 -16.64
N GLU A 141 -0.82 6.87 -17.03
CA GLU A 141 -0.93 5.84 -18.07
C GLU A 141 -1.00 4.42 -17.50
N SER A 142 -0.64 4.23 -16.22
CA SER A 142 -0.62 2.92 -15.55
C SER A 142 -1.91 2.57 -14.80
N ALA A 143 -2.89 3.44 -14.82
CA ALA A 143 -4.24 3.25 -14.27
C ALA A 143 -5.25 3.05 -15.43
#